data_d500e7af828cd9f5f8b0ae8510dd8dd3
#
_entry.id   d500e7af828cd9f5f8b0ae8510dd8dd3
#
_cell.length_a   1.000
_cell.length_b   1.000
_cell.length_c   1.000
_cell.angle_alpha   90.00
_cell.angle_beta   90.00
_cell.angle_gamma   90.00
#
_symmetry.space_group_name_H-M   'P 1'
#
loop_
_entity.id
_entity.type
_entity.pdbx_description
1 polymer ?
#
loop_
_entity_poly.entity_id
_entity_poly.type
_entity_poly.pdbx_seq_one_letter_code
_entity_poly.pdbx_strand_id
1 'polypeptide(L)'
;LVVAMQAGKRVLLVGDHLQLPPSYPRTVEDQASALLGMSRKDFRRMNNFQRAFSSKYGQSVGRTLRVQYRMAEHISRLVSHCFYADALEVGRTPPGDEYERLPPFLASQVVWVDTQDQGREAFHRSAGTHEGALVNEQEASAVVEVVRSILTSAEFLEQVQAKEGDREPIIGIIAMYSDQRDLIRKKLEQAEWASGLRGRFSVGTVDSYQGKENRIIVLSLVRNDTSEQIGFLSDPERINVAMSRAKDRLVIVSSSAMWRPRTATPMHRVLVEVDRLAEQRLAQFVPSKELKRSLSHA
;
A
#
# COMPACT_ATOMS: atom_id res chain seq x y z
N LEU A 1 16.48 5.88 -20.31
CA LEU A 1 17.68 5.11 -19.99
C LEU A 1 18.73 5.26 -21.10
N VAL A 2 18.40 4.91 -22.34
CA VAL A 2 19.35 4.94 -23.49
C VAL A 2 19.97 6.32 -23.69
N VAL A 3 19.20 7.41 -23.62
CA VAL A 3 19.68 8.78 -23.78
C VAL A 3 20.70 9.13 -22.70
N ALA A 4 20.43 8.79 -21.45
CA ALA A 4 21.38 9.02 -20.35
C ALA A 4 22.66 8.21 -20.52
N MET A 5 22.58 6.99 -21.03
CA MET A 5 23.74 6.13 -21.28
C MET A 5 24.62 6.62 -22.44
N GLN A 6 24.04 7.31 -23.42
CA GLN A 6 24.79 7.89 -24.55
C GLN A 6 25.58 9.15 -24.14
N ALA A 7 25.15 9.86 -23.10
CA ALA A 7 25.77 11.10 -22.65
C ALA A 7 26.99 10.91 -21.71
N GLY A 8 27.19 9.71 -21.15
CA GLY A 8 28.21 9.47 -20.12
C GLY A 8 29.23 8.42 -20.48
N LYS A 9 30.51 8.67 -20.15
CA LYS A 9 31.58 7.66 -20.23
C LYS A 9 31.45 6.56 -19.17
N ARG A 10 30.79 6.87 -18.04
CA ARG A 10 30.44 5.94 -16.96
C ARG A 10 28.99 6.19 -16.57
N VAL A 11 28.24 5.15 -16.36
CA VAL A 11 26.81 5.21 -16.03
C VAL A 11 26.55 4.37 -14.79
N LEU A 12 25.91 4.98 -13.79
CA LEU A 12 25.35 4.29 -12.64
C LEU A 12 23.84 4.27 -12.80
N LEU A 13 23.26 3.07 -12.84
CA LEU A 13 21.82 2.86 -12.86
C LEU A 13 21.34 2.47 -11.45
N VAL A 14 20.42 3.26 -10.90
CA VAL A 14 19.79 2.96 -9.60
C VAL A 14 18.29 2.80 -9.85
N GLY A 15 17.70 1.72 -9.33
CA GLY A 15 16.29 1.45 -9.50
C GLY A 15 15.85 0.18 -8.77
N ASP A 16 14.54 -0.02 -8.79
CA ASP A 16 13.90 -1.21 -8.25
C ASP A 16 12.84 -1.70 -9.24
N HIS A 17 13.10 -2.84 -9.87
CA HIS A 17 12.22 -3.41 -10.88
C HIS A 17 11.00 -4.14 -10.29
N LEU A 18 10.96 -4.28 -8.97
CA LEU A 18 9.83 -4.83 -8.22
C LEU A 18 8.89 -3.72 -7.71
N GLN A 19 9.17 -2.47 -8.09
CA GLN A 19 8.28 -1.32 -7.89
C GLN A 19 7.68 -0.87 -9.23
N LEU A 20 6.78 0.14 -9.17
CA LEU A 20 6.06 0.62 -10.35
C LEU A 20 7.00 0.97 -11.50
N PRO A 21 6.73 0.47 -12.71
CA PRO A 21 7.44 0.90 -13.91
C PRO A 21 7.11 2.37 -14.23
N PRO A 22 7.92 3.03 -15.08
CA PRO A 22 7.58 4.36 -15.56
C PRO A 22 6.20 4.39 -16.23
N SER A 23 5.41 5.40 -15.94
CA SER A 23 4.15 5.65 -16.64
C SER A 23 4.38 6.56 -17.84
N TYR A 24 3.71 6.27 -18.93
CA TYR A 24 3.80 7.05 -20.16
C TYR A 24 2.41 7.60 -20.54
N PRO A 25 2.34 8.79 -21.18
CA PRO A 25 1.11 9.26 -21.80
C PRO A 25 0.59 8.22 -22.80
N ARG A 26 -0.73 8.09 -22.91
CA ARG A 26 -1.36 7.09 -23.82
C ARG A 26 -0.89 7.23 -25.25
N THR A 27 -0.70 8.45 -25.75
CA THR A 27 -0.16 8.74 -27.07
C THR A 27 1.23 8.16 -27.30
N VAL A 28 2.10 8.23 -26.29
CA VAL A 28 3.45 7.65 -26.33
C VAL A 28 3.38 6.11 -26.32
N GLU A 29 2.49 5.53 -25.53
CA GLU A 29 2.28 4.08 -25.53
C GLU A 29 1.79 3.57 -26.89
N ASP A 30 0.85 4.29 -27.52
CA ASP A 30 0.32 3.93 -28.84
C ASP A 30 1.41 3.98 -29.91
N GLN A 31 2.18 5.06 -29.95
CA GLN A 31 3.28 5.23 -30.90
C GLN A 31 4.38 4.18 -30.69
N ALA A 32 4.79 3.96 -29.45
CA ALA A 32 5.82 2.96 -29.12
C ALA A 32 5.35 1.54 -29.41
N SER A 33 4.10 1.21 -29.12
CA SER A 33 3.50 -0.10 -29.42
C SER A 33 3.48 -0.36 -30.94
N ALA A 34 3.06 0.63 -31.72
CA ALA A 34 3.04 0.52 -33.18
C ALA A 34 4.46 0.37 -33.75
N LEU A 35 5.42 1.17 -33.28
CA LEU A 35 6.81 1.14 -33.73
C LEU A 35 7.51 -0.19 -33.39
N LEU A 36 7.23 -0.75 -32.22
CA LEU A 36 7.86 -1.98 -31.73
C LEU A 36 7.10 -3.26 -32.09
N GLY A 37 5.93 -3.14 -32.72
CA GLY A 37 5.10 -4.28 -33.11
C GLY A 37 4.58 -5.08 -31.91
N MET A 38 4.32 -4.43 -30.77
CA MET A 38 3.87 -5.09 -29.53
C MET A 38 2.59 -4.47 -28.99
N SER A 39 1.89 -5.19 -28.09
CA SER A 39 0.73 -4.64 -27.41
C SER A 39 1.12 -3.54 -26.41
N ARG A 40 0.20 -2.60 -26.09
CA ARG A 40 0.41 -1.63 -25.00
C ARG A 40 0.69 -2.31 -23.66
N LYS A 41 0.05 -3.44 -23.41
CA LYS A 41 0.27 -4.23 -22.18
C LYS A 41 1.70 -4.73 -22.09
N ASP A 42 2.25 -5.23 -23.19
CA ASP A 42 3.65 -5.72 -23.23
C ASP A 42 4.63 -4.56 -23.15
N PHE A 43 4.32 -3.43 -23.81
CA PHE A 43 5.13 -2.21 -23.69
C PHE A 43 5.21 -1.70 -22.25
N ARG A 44 4.08 -1.61 -21.52
CA ARG A 44 4.05 -1.22 -20.11
C ARG A 44 4.85 -2.15 -19.21
N ARG A 45 4.87 -3.46 -19.52
CA ARG A 45 5.64 -4.48 -18.79
C ARG A 45 7.12 -4.46 -19.13
N MET A 46 7.52 -3.75 -20.19
CA MET A 46 8.91 -3.68 -20.62
C MET A 46 9.72 -2.82 -19.65
N ASN A 47 10.36 -3.47 -18.67
CA ASN A 47 11.23 -2.82 -17.70
C ASN A 47 12.68 -2.89 -18.16
N ASN A 48 13.18 -1.79 -18.73
CA ASN A 48 14.55 -1.70 -19.23
C ASN A 48 15.61 -1.82 -18.12
N PHE A 49 15.30 -1.38 -16.91
CA PHE A 49 16.18 -1.57 -15.76
C PHE A 49 16.33 -3.06 -15.42
N GLN A 50 15.21 -3.79 -15.34
CA GLN A 50 15.20 -5.22 -15.12
C GLN A 50 16.01 -5.97 -16.19
N ARG A 51 15.79 -5.62 -17.48
CA ARG A 51 16.53 -6.24 -18.59
C ARG A 51 18.04 -5.98 -18.48
N ALA A 52 18.45 -4.77 -18.15
CA ALA A 52 19.85 -4.43 -17.96
C ALA A 52 20.44 -5.20 -16.76
N PHE A 53 19.75 -5.20 -15.62
CA PHE A 53 20.17 -5.89 -14.39
C PHE A 53 20.25 -7.41 -14.57
N SER A 54 19.28 -8.02 -15.27
CA SER A 54 19.23 -9.48 -15.52
C SER A 54 20.13 -9.95 -16.66
N SER A 55 20.78 -9.03 -17.39
CA SER A 55 21.75 -9.40 -18.41
C SER A 55 23.02 -10.03 -17.79
N LYS A 56 23.80 -10.82 -18.57
CA LYS A 56 25.06 -11.38 -18.11
C LYS A 56 26.01 -10.32 -17.55
N TYR A 57 26.09 -9.16 -18.21
CA TYR A 57 26.89 -8.03 -17.74
C TYR A 57 26.31 -7.44 -16.46
N GLY A 58 25.00 -7.17 -16.43
CA GLY A 58 24.32 -6.63 -15.26
C GLY A 58 24.50 -7.49 -14.02
N GLN A 59 24.43 -8.81 -14.15
CA GLN A 59 24.67 -9.73 -13.03
C GLN A 59 26.12 -9.73 -12.56
N SER A 60 27.09 -9.50 -13.45
CA SER A 60 28.51 -9.45 -13.06
C SER A 60 28.90 -8.18 -12.30
N VAL A 61 28.26 -7.04 -12.61
CA VAL A 61 28.60 -5.72 -12.03
C VAL A 61 27.53 -5.17 -11.09
N GLY A 62 26.29 -5.65 -11.20
CA GLY A 62 25.16 -5.22 -10.39
C GLY A 62 25.33 -5.55 -8.92
N ARG A 63 24.74 -4.72 -8.06
CA ARG A 63 24.67 -4.97 -6.61
C ARG A 63 23.27 -4.70 -6.14
N THR A 64 22.76 -5.57 -5.27
CA THR A 64 21.47 -5.40 -4.60
C THR A 64 21.69 -4.81 -3.23
N LEU A 65 21.02 -3.69 -2.94
CA LEU A 65 20.96 -3.13 -1.60
C LEU A 65 19.93 -3.93 -0.79
N ARG A 66 20.38 -4.67 0.21
CA ARG A 66 19.52 -5.53 1.02
C ARG A 66 19.02 -4.84 2.27
N VAL A 67 19.83 -3.97 2.87
CA VAL A 67 19.47 -3.27 4.11
C VAL A 67 18.56 -2.10 3.79
N GLN A 68 17.36 -2.12 4.34
CA GLN A 68 16.37 -1.06 4.24
C GLN A 68 16.19 -0.34 5.58
N TYR A 69 15.93 0.98 5.54
CA TYR A 69 15.83 1.85 6.72
C TYR A 69 14.44 2.49 6.87
N ARG A 70 13.46 2.11 6.06
CA ARG A 70 12.10 2.68 6.08
C ARG A 70 11.15 1.89 6.96
N MET A 71 10.95 0.62 6.63
CA MET A 71 9.91 -0.21 7.22
C MET A 71 10.34 -0.78 8.56
N ALA A 72 9.43 -0.78 9.54
CA ALA A 72 9.57 -1.54 10.76
C ALA A 72 9.64 -3.06 10.47
N GLU A 73 10.14 -3.83 11.41
CA GLU A 73 10.56 -5.21 11.21
C GLU A 73 9.47 -6.11 10.60
N HIS A 74 8.26 -6.11 11.16
CA HIS A 74 7.20 -7.02 10.69
C HIS A 74 6.65 -6.60 9.31
N ILE A 75 6.62 -5.30 9.02
CA ILE A 75 6.26 -4.79 7.69
C ILE A 75 7.33 -5.19 6.68
N SER A 76 8.60 -5.01 7.04
CA SER A 76 9.72 -5.41 6.19
C SER A 76 9.70 -6.92 5.91
N ARG A 77 9.43 -7.74 6.92
CA ARG A 77 9.31 -9.20 6.78
C ARG A 77 8.20 -9.59 5.81
N LEU A 78 7.01 -9.00 5.96
CA LEU A 78 5.89 -9.22 5.05
C LEU A 78 6.25 -8.85 3.60
N VAL A 79 6.79 -7.64 3.40
CA VAL A 79 7.18 -7.14 2.07
C VAL A 79 8.32 -7.95 1.47
N SER A 80 9.34 -8.31 2.29
CA SER A 80 10.48 -9.11 1.87
C SER A 80 10.05 -10.50 1.39
N HIS A 81 9.21 -11.17 2.17
CA HIS A 81 8.68 -12.49 1.82
C HIS A 81 7.83 -12.45 0.53
N CYS A 82 6.92 -11.49 0.44
CA CYS A 82 5.98 -11.43 -0.69
C CYS A 82 6.63 -10.99 -2.01
N PHE A 83 7.67 -10.14 -1.97
CA PHE A 83 8.16 -9.48 -3.20
C PHE A 83 9.66 -9.58 -3.42
N TYR A 84 10.47 -9.86 -2.38
CA TYR A 84 11.95 -9.83 -2.47
C TYR A 84 12.62 -11.15 -2.08
N ALA A 85 11.86 -12.27 -2.10
CA ALA A 85 12.39 -13.61 -1.78
C ALA A 85 13.20 -13.65 -0.46
N ASP A 86 12.69 -12.99 0.58
CA ASP A 86 13.28 -12.85 1.90
C ASP A 86 14.67 -12.17 1.94
N ALA A 87 15.02 -11.40 0.90
CA ALA A 87 16.34 -10.81 0.76
C ALA A 87 16.53 -9.47 1.52
N LEU A 88 15.45 -8.84 2.02
CA LEU A 88 15.56 -7.55 2.72
C LEU A 88 15.92 -7.75 4.20
N GLU A 89 16.84 -6.92 4.66
CA GLU A 89 17.29 -6.82 6.04
C GLU A 89 16.87 -5.46 6.63
N VAL A 90 16.57 -5.41 7.93
CA VAL A 90 16.14 -4.19 8.61
C VAL A 90 17.34 -3.50 9.22
N GLY A 91 17.63 -2.26 8.78
CA GLY A 91 18.70 -1.43 9.30
C GLY A 91 18.24 -0.28 10.23
N ARG A 92 16.93 -0.10 10.39
CA ARG A 92 16.39 0.96 11.24
C ARG A 92 16.14 0.48 12.69
N THR A 93 16.08 1.44 13.61
CA THR A 93 15.62 1.20 14.99
C THR A 93 14.10 0.88 15.00
N PRO A 94 13.64 0.05 15.95
CA PRO A 94 12.20 -0.17 16.15
C PRO A 94 11.42 1.14 16.37
N PRO A 95 10.12 1.17 16.06
CA PRO A 95 9.24 2.26 16.50
C PRO A 95 9.29 2.43 18.02
N GLY A 96 9.08 3.66 18.48
CA GLY A 96 9.05 3.95 19.92
C GLY A 96 7.75 3.51 20.60
N ASP A 97 7.65 3.83 21.88
CA ASP A 97 6.55 3.50 22.78
C ASP A 97 5.26 4.32 22.52
N GLU A 98 5.33 5.35 21.68
CA GLU A 98 4.16 6.15 21.31
C GLU A 98 3.00 5.29 20.75
N TYR A 99 3.32 4.18 20.09
CA TYR A 99 2.32 3.26 19.51
C TYR A 99 1.57 2.43 20.54
N GLU A 100 2.04 2.35 21.79
CA GLU A 100 1.31 1.72 22.89
C GLU A 100 0.08 2.53 23.34
N ARG A 101 0.02 3.80 22.92
CA ARG A 101 -1.11 4.71 23.17
C ARG A 101 -2.24 4.57 22.14
N LEU A 102 -2.01 3.81 21.07
CA LEU A 102 -3.04 3.51 20.10
C LEU A 102 -4.01 2.42 20.61
N PRO A 103 -5.22 2.34 20.04
CA PRO A 103 -6.14 1.25 20.38
C PRO A 103 -5.49 -0.13 20.20
N PRO A 104 -5.87 -1.14 21.01
CA PRO A 104 -5.24 -2.47 21.00
C PRO A 104 -5.19 -3.14 19.63
N PHE A 105 -6.15 -2.86 18.75
CA PHE A 105 -6.16 -3.41 17.40
C PHE A 105 -5.05 -2.84 16.49
N LEU A 106 -4.38 -1.75 16.90
CA LEU A 106 -3.23 -1.15 16.22
C LEU A 106 -1.90 -1.44 16.94
N ALA A 107 -1.89 -2.34 17.91
CA ALA A 107 -0.66 -2.72 18.64
C ALA A 107 0.36 -3.37 17.70
N SER A 108 -0.08 -4.22 16.77
CA SER A 108 0.79 -4.88 15.79
C SER A 108 1.24 -3.93 14.67
N GLN A 109 2.45 -4.15 14.13
CA GLN A 109 2.96 -3.37 13.00
C GLN A 109 2.19 -3.64 11.69
N VAL A 110 1.59 -4.83 11.57
CA VAL A 110 0.74 -5.23 10.44
C VAL A 110 -0.63 -5.59 10.97
N VAL A 111 -1.67 -4.95 10.42
CA VAL A 111 -3.06 -5.16 10.79
C VAL A 111 -3.88 -5.40 9.53
N TRP A 112 -4.69 -6.46 9.54
CA TRP A 112 -5.71 -6.70 8.52
C TRP A 112 -7.08 -6.39 9.11
N VAL A 113 -7.71 -5.32 8.66
CA VAL A 113 -9.11 -5.02 8.95
C VAL A 113 -9.98 -5.78 7.97
N ASP A 114 -10.63 -6.83 8.45
CA ASP A 114 -11.36 -7.75 7.63
C ASP A 114 -12.82 -7.35 7.48
N THR A 115 -13.21 -7.00 6.25
CA THR A 115 -14.59 -6.64 5.91
C THR A 115 -15.45 -7.85 5.53
N GLN A 116 -14.94 -9.08 5.62
CA GLN A 116 -15.72 -10.28 5.34
C GLN A 116 -16.93 -10.41 6.28
N ASP A 117 -16.84 -9.87 7.49
CA ASP A 117 -17.93 -9.84 8.48
C ASP A 117 -19.15 -9.01 8.04
N GLN A 118 -19.01 -8.18 7.01
CA GLN A 118 -20.08 -7.41 6.38
C GLN A 118 -20.82 -8.19 5.28
N GLY A 119 -20.31 -9.36 4.88
CA GLY A 119 -20.92 -10.17 3.83
C GLY A 119 -21.04 -9.44 2.49
N ARG A 120 -22.21 -9.52 1.86
CA ARG A 120 -22.46 -8.87 0.55
C ARG A 120 -22.46 -7.35 0.59
N GLU A 121 -22.67 -6.74 1.74
CA GLU A 121 -22.59 -5.28 1.90
C GLU A 121 -21.16 -4.75 1.64
N ALA A 122 -20.15 -5.60 1.86
CA ALA A 122 -18.76 -5.28 1.54
C ALA A 122 -18.39 -5.50 0.07
N PHE A 123 -19.34 -5.85 -0.82
CA PHE A 123 -19.03 -5.96 -2.23
C PHE A 123 -18.80 -4.57 -2.84
N HIS A 124 -17.79 -4.48 -3.71
CA HIS A 124 -17.58 -3.27 -4.45
C HIS A 124 -18.70 -3.06 -5.49
N ARG A 125 -18.89 -1.83 -5.88
CA ARG A 125 -19.84 -1.43 -6.95
C ARG A 125 -19.16 -0.49 -7.94
N SER A 126 -19.76 -0.37 -9.12
CA SER A 126 -19.35 0.67 -10.05
C SER A 126 -19.65 2.05 -9.45
N ALA A 127 -18.71 2.98 -9.60
CA ALA A 127 -18.92 4.39 -9.25
C ALA A 127 -19.72 5.14 -10.35
N GLY A 128 -19.85 4.55 -11.54
CA GLY A 128 -20.57 5.15 -12.66
C GLY A 128 -19.87 6.33 -13.35
N THR A 129 -18.65 6.67 -12.95
CA THR A 129 -17.91 7.83 -13.48
C THR A 129 -17.22 7.50 -14.81
N HIS A 130 -16.73 6.28 -14.96
CA HIS A 130 -16.09 5.75 -16.17
C HIS A 130 -15.99 4.22 -16.10
N GLU A 131 -15.59 3.58 -17.20
CA GLU A 131 -15.38 2.13 -17.21
C GLU A 131 -14.26 1.73 -16.24
N GLY A 132 -14.55 0.77 -15.38
CA GLY A 132 -13.61 0.29 -14.34
C GLY A 132 -13.52 1.15 -13.07
N ALA A 133 -14.34 2.20 -12.97
CA ALA A 133 -14.51 2.98 -11.75
C ALA A 133 -15.18 2.15 -10.65
N LEU A 134 -14.49 1.93 -9.54
CA LEU A 134 -14.96 1.06 -8.46
C LEU A 134 -14.88 1.75 -7.10
N VAL A 135 -15.90 1.52 -6.28
CA VAL A 135 -15.96 1.94 -4.88
C VAL A 135 -16.44 0.79 -3.98
N ASN A 136 -15.98 0.79 -2.75
CA ASN A 136 -16.39 -0.11 -1.68
C ASN A 136 -16.71 0.73 -0.43
N GLU A 137 -18.01 0.91 -0.17
CA GLU A 137 -18.50 1.75 0.92
C GLU A 137 -18.07 1.24 2.29
N GLN A 138 -18.05 -0.08 2.49
CA GLN A 138 -17.68 -0.67 3.78
C GLN A 138 -16.19 -0.51 4.04
N GLU A 139 -15.34 -0.74 3.02
CA GLU A 139 -13.91 -0.45 3.16
C GLU A 139 -13.67 1.05 3.42
N ALA A 140 -14.34 1.95 2.69
CA ALA A 140 -14.20 3.39 2.92
C ALA A 140 -14.59 3.78 4.34
N SER A 141 -15.68 3.21 4.87
CA SER A 141 -16.12 3.45 6.24
C SER A 141 -15.13 2.89 7.26
N ALA A 142 -14.61 1.68 7.04
CA ALA A 142 -13.58 1.08 7.91
C ALA A 142 -12.28 1.91 7.91
N VAL A 143 -11.84 2.41 6.75
CA VAL A 143 -10.69 3.34 6.65
C VAL A 143 -10.92 4.59 7.51
N VAL A 144 -12.10 5.20 7.42
CA VAL A 144 -12.43 6.41 8.20
C VAL A 144 -12.41 6.13 9.70
N GLU A 145 -12.91 4.96 10.15
CA GLU A 145 -12.89 4.57 11.56
C GLU A 145 -11.46 4.28 12.06
N VAL A 146 -10.61 3.65 11.25
CA VAL A 146 -9.19 3.47 11.59
C VAL A 146 -8.50 4.82 11.74
N VAL A 147 -8.69 5.72 10.79
CA VAL A 147 -8.10 7.08 10.84
C VAL A 147 -8.60 7.85 12.06
N ARG A 148 -9.91 7.76 12.34
CA ARG A 148 -10.49 8.36 13.54
C ARG A 148 -9.82 7.83 14.81
N SER A 149 -9.73 6.52 14.96
CA SER A 149 -9.15 5.88 16.13
C SER A 149 -7.71 6.33 16.40
N ILE A 150 -6.93 6.59 15.35
CA ILE A 150 -5.55 7.10 15.47
C ILE A 150 -5.56 8.59 15.85
N LEU A 151 -6.35 9.40 15.15
CA LEU A 151 -6.33 10.86 15.30
C LEU A 151 -7.09 11.37 16.52
N THR A 152 -7.89 10.53 17.18
CA THR A 152 -8.52 10.86 18.48
C THR A 152 -7.68 10.40 19.67
N SER A 153 -6.57 9.69 19.48
CA SER A 153 -5.62 9.37 20.55
C SER A 153 -4.70 10.58 20.81
N ALA A 154 -5.09 11.44 21.74
CA ALA A 154 -4.37 12.67 22.06
C ALA A 154 -2.92 12.39 22.49
N GLU A 155 -2.72 11.41 23.39
CA GLU A 155 -1.39 11.04 23.89
C GLU A 155 -0.45 10.58 22.76
N PHE A 156 -0.96 9.80 21.80
CA PHE A 156 -0.17 9.40 20.63
C PHE A 156 0.25 10.61 19.80
N LEU A 157 -0.71 11.51 19.50
CA LEU A 157 -0.43 12.70 18.70
C LEU A 157 0.58 13.63 19.37
N GLU A 158 0.47 13.85 20.66
CA GLU A 158 1.41 14.67 21.44
C GLU A 158 2.83 14.09 21.39
N GLN A 159 2.98 12.78 21.59
CA GLN A 159 4.30 12.13 21.52
C GLN A 159 4.92 12.18 20.13
N VAL A 160 4.12 11.94 19.08
CA VAL A 160 4.61 12.02 17.70
C VAL A 160 5.00 13.46 17.35
N GLN A 161 4.22 14.44 17.76
CA GLN A 161 4.50 15.86 17.54
C GLN A 161 5.77 16.30 18.26
N ALA A 162 5.99 15.86 19.48
CA ALA A 162 7.20 16.15 20.24
C ALA A 162 8.48 15.60 19.57
N LYS A 163 8.37 14.46 18.89
CA LYS A 163 9.52 13.82 18.19
C LYS A 163 9.82 14.41 16.80
N GLU A 164 8.81 14.80 16.02
CA GLU A 164 8.98 15.17 14.59
C GLU A 164 8.49 16.58 14.22
N GLY A 165 7.75 17.22 15.10
CA GLY A 165 7.07 18.50 14.78
C GLY A 165 5.87 18.31 13.85
N ASP A 166 5.33 19.41 13.32
CA ASP A 166 4.06 19.45 12.55
C ASP A 166 4.21 19.28 11.02
N ARG A 167 5.37 18.86 10.55
CA ARG A 167 5.77 19.07 9.14
C ARG A 167 5.19 18.09 8.12
N GLU A 168 4.74 16.88 8.53
CA GLU A 168 4.27 15.86 7.58
C GLU A 168 3.00 15.16 8.07
N PRO A 169 2.13 14.70 7.16
CA PRO A 169 1.01 13.84 7.52
C PRO A 169 1.51 12.56 8.19
N ILE A 170 0.96 12.23 9.37
CA ILE A 170 1.28 11.00 10.08
C ILE A 170 0.72 9.79 9.34
N ILE A 171 -0.50 9.95 8.77
CA ILE A 171 -1.25 8.88 8.12
C ILE A 171 -1.27 9.10 6.61
N GLY A 172 -0.86 8.08 5.87
CA GLY A 172 -1.09 7.96 4.45
C GLY A 172 -2.23 6.98 4.16
N ILE A 173 -3.24 7.44 3.43
CA ILE A 173 -4.36 6.62 3.00
C ILE A 173 -4.18 6.35 1.52
N ILE A 174 -4.03 5.07 1.16
CA ILE A 174 -3.81 4.65 -0.23
C ILE A 174 -5.02 3.83 -0.67
N ALA A 175 -5.72 4.28 -1.71
CA ALA A 175 -6.76 3.51 -2.37
C ALA A 175 -6.26 2.98 -3.71
N MET A 176 -6.60 1.73 -4.04
CA MET A 176 -6.20 1.12 -5.32
C MET A 176 -6.95 1.71 -6.52
N TYR A 177 -8.07 2.42 -6.28
CA TYR A 177 -8.91 3.05 -7.30
C TYR A 177 -9.14 4.53 -6.99
N SER A 178 -9.16 5.39 -8.02
CA SER A 178 -9.35 6.83 -7.88
C SER A 178 -10.70 7.20 -7.24
N ASP A 179 -11.76 6.50 -7.63
CA ASP A 179 -13.10 6.78 -7.12
C ASP A 179 -13.22 6.41 -5.62
N GLN A 180 -12.52 5.37 -5.19
CA GLN A 180 -12.42 5.02 -3.77
C GLN A 180 -11.65 6.08 -2.98
N ARG A 181 -10.55 6.60 -3.54
CA ARG A 181 -9.81 7.73 -2.96
C ARG A 181 -10.75 8.91 -2.74
N ASP A 182 -11.56 9.25 -3.75
CA ASP A 182 -12.46 10.41 -3.69
C ASP A 182 -13.61 10.17 -2.72
N LEU A 183 -14.14 8.96 -2.64
CA LEU A 183 -15.12 8.54 -1.64
C LEU A 183 -14.57 8.68 -0.21
N ILE A 184 -13.35 8.16 0.04
CA ILE A 184 -12.70 8.26 1.36
C ILE A 184 -12.46 9.74 1.72
N ARG A 185 -11.95 10.53 0.77
CA ARG A 185 -11.72 11.97 0.97
C ARG A 185 -13.01 12.68 1.35
N LYS A 186 -14.09 12.46 0.60
CA LYS A 186 -15.40 13.04 0.89
C LYS A 186 -15.90 12.68 2.29
N LYS A 187 -15.80 11.41 2.69
CA LYS A 187 -16.20 10.97 4.03
C LYS A 187 -15.38 11.66 5.15
N LEU A 188 -14.07 11.81 4.96
CA LEU A 188 -13.19 12.50 5.91
C LEU A 188 -13.47 14.01 5.97
N GLU A 189 -13.78 14.64 4.84
CA GLU A 189 -14.14 16.05 4.79
C GLU A 189 -15.48 16.36 5.50
N GLN A 190 -16.40 15.40 5.47
CA GLN A 190 -17.71 15.48 6.14
C GLN A 190 -17.68 15.09 7.62
N ALA A 191 -16.58 14.49 8.09
CA ALA A 191 -16.45 14.04 9.46
C ALA A 191 -16.10 15.21 10.40
N GLU A 192 -17.00 15.54 11.34
CA GLU A 192 -16.81 16.64 12.30
C GLU A 192 -15.53 16.48 13.13
N TRP A 193 -15.21 15.25 13.58
CA TRP A 193 -14.01 14.96 14.35
C TRP A 193 -12.71 15.24 13.58
N ALA A 194 -12.74 15.25 12.24
CA ALA A 194 -11.57 15.53 11.41
C ALA A 194 -11.32 17.04 11.23
N SER A 195 -12.22 17.89 11.72
CA SER A 195 -12.05 19.35 11.69
C SER A 195 -10.81 19.73 12.50
N GLY A 196 -9.90 20.48 11.88
CA GLY A 196 -8.60 20.84 12.48
C GLY A 196 -7.49 19.79 12.36
N LEU A 197 -7.80 18.54 11.94
CA LEU A 197 -6.83 17.46 11.80
C LEU A 197 -6.45 17.15 10.34
N ARG A 198 -6.91 17.94 9.37
CA ARG A 198 -6.72 17.69 7.92
C ARG A 198 -5.25 17.65 7.49
N GLY A 199 -4.37 18.33 8.20
CA GLY A 199 -2.92 18.27 7.95
C GLY A 199 -2.24 16.98 8.44
N ARG A 200 -2.94 16.16 9.24
CA ARG A 200 -2.37 14.95 9.84
C ARG A 200 -2.50 13.70 8.96
N PHE A 201 -3.27 13.77 7.88
CA PHE A 201 -3.42 12.66 6.94
C PHE A 201 -3.38 13.13 5.49
N SER A 202 -3.05 12.23 4.59
CA SER A 202 -3.11 12.44 3.14
C SER A 202 -3.82 11.27 2.47
N VAL A 203 -4.59 11.54 1.42
CA VAL A 203 -5.36 10.53 0.67
C VAL A 203 -4.89 10.53 -0.78
N GLY A 204 -4.48 9.37 -1.29
CA GLY A 204 -4.00 9.24 -2.65
C GLY A 204 -4.27 7.86 -3.26
N THR A 205 -3.93 7.72 -4.54
CA THR A 205 -3.80 6.40 -5.19
C THR A 205 -2.36 5.93 -5.09
N VAL A 206 -2.11 4.64 -5.33
CA VAL A 206 -0.75 4.08 -5.28
C VAL A 206 0.22 4.83 -6.21
N ASP A 207 -0.23 5.20 -7.41
CA ASP A 207 0.61 5.94 -8.36
C ASP A 207 1.00 7.34 -7.84
N SER A 208 0.07 8.03 -7.17
CA SER A 208 0.32 9.35 -6.55
C SER A 208 1.17 9.28 -5.27
N TYR A 209 1.35 8.07 -4.75
CA TYR A 209 2.15 7.80 -3.56
C TYR A 209 3.60 7.38 -3.85
N GLN A 210 3.96 7.24 -5.12
CA GLN A 210 5.35 6.92 -5.48
C GLN A 210 6.29 8.01 -4.97
N GLY A 211 7.34 7.62 -4.24
CA GLY A 211 8.30 8.53 -3.61
C GLY A 211 7.89 9.10 -2.25
N LYS A 212 6.62 8.93 -1.83
CA LYS A 212 6.14 9.35 -0.51
C LYS A 212 6.23 8.21 0.50
N GLU A 213 6.15 8.54 1.77
CA GLU A 213 6.09 7.58 2.89
C GLU A 213 5.41 8.24 4.09
N ASN A 214 4.75 7.45 4.93
CA ASN A 214 4.14 7.94 6.17
C ASN A 214 4.42 6.95 7.29
N ARG A 215 4.30 7.41 8.54
CA ARG A 215 4.41 6.54 9.70
C ARG A 215 3.39 5.40 9.65
N ILE A 216 2.15 5.73 9.37
CA ILE A 216 1.06 4.77 9.27
C ILE A 216 0.50 4.82 7.84
N ILE A 217 0.39 3.68 7.20
CA ILE A 217 -0.35 3.53 5.92
C ILE A 217 -1.62 2.74 6.17
N VAL A 218 -2.73 3.29 5.68
CA VAL A 218 -4.03 2.61 5.61
C VAL A 218 -4.34 2.35 4.14
N LEU A 219 -4.37 1.08 3.75
CA LEU A 219 -4.54 0.63 2.37
C LEU A 219 -5.93 0.06 2.16
N SER A 220 -6.72 0.63 1.22
CA SER A 220 -8.02 0.10 0.77
C SER A 220 -7.85 -0.59 -0.57
N LEU A 221 -8.18 -1.89 -0.63
CA LEU A 221 -8.03 -2.72 -1.84
C LEU A 221 -9.22 -2.62 -2.78
N VAL A 222 -10.40 -2.29 -2.26
CA VAL A 222 -11.68 -2.06 -2.96
C VAL A 222 -12.32 -3.33 -3.48
N ARG A 223 -11.58 -4.18 -4.19
CA ARG A 223 -12.10 -5.39 -4.82
C ARG A 223 -12.62 -6.39 -3.80
N ASN A 224 -13.91 -6.66 -3.90
CA ASN A 224 -14.60 -7.73 -3.18
C ASN A 224 -15.86 -8.10 -3.95
N ASP A 225 -15.86 -9.24 -4.63
CA ASP A 225 -16.99 -9.83 -5.33
C ASP A 225 -16.77 -11.34 -5.55
N THR A 226 -17.69 -11.96 -6.25
CA THR A 226 -17.61 -13.37 -6.63
C THR A 226 -16.94 -13.60 -7.99
N SER A 227 -16.61 -12.53 -8.73
CA SER A 227 -15.92 -12.65 -10.02
C SER A 227 -14.43 -12.97 -9.84
N GLU A 228 -13.82 -13.50 -10.89
CA GLU A 228 -12.38 -13.75 -10.90
C GLU A 228 -11.55 -12.51 -11.26
N GLN A 229 -12.20 -11.39 -11.58
CA GLN A 229 -11.52 -10.18 -12.00
C GLN A 229 -10.92 -9.46 -10.79
N ILE A 230 -9.60 -9.35 -10.76
CA ILE A 230 -8.86 -8.68 -9.69
C ILE A 230 -8.28 -7.30 -10.10
N GLY A 231 -8.40 -6.95 -11.40
CA GLY A 231 -7.99 -5.64 -11.92
C GLY A 231 -6.54 -5.29 -11.59
N PHE A 232 -6.30 -4.08 -11.09
CA PHE A 232 -4.96 -3.57 -10.74
C PHE A 232 -4.25 -4.37 -9.65
N LEU A 233 -4.96 -5.21 -8.90
CA LEU A 233 -4.39 -6.09 -7.87
C LEU A 233 -3.72 -7.34 -8.47
N SER A 234 -3.73 -7.49 -9.81
CA SER A 234 -2.90 -8.45 -10.53
C SER A 234 -1.42 -8.02 -10.63
N ASP A 235 -1.13 -6.74 -10.40
CA ASP A 235 0.21 -6.18 -10.56
C ASP A 235 0.93 -6.19 -9.21
N PRO A 236 1.88 -7.12 -8.98
CA PRO A 236 2.59 -7.23 -7.70
C PRO A 236 3.38 -5.97 -7.35
N GLU A 237 3.88 -5.25 -8.36
CA GLU A 237 4.64 -4.01 -8.18
C GLU A 237 3.79 -2.90 -7.53
N ARG A 238 2.47 -2.83 -7.87
CA ARG A 238 1.54 -1.88 -7.24
C ARG A 238 1.31 -2.19 -5.78
N ILE A 239 1.14 -3.46 -5.45
CA ILE A 239 0.92 -3.91 -4.08
C ILE A 239 2.19 -3.68 -3.26
N ASN A 240 3.35 -4.04 -3.81
CA ASN A 240 4.64 -3.80 -3.17
C ASN A 240 4.83 -2.31 -2.86
N VAL A 241 4.61 -1.43 -3.84
CA VAL A 241 4.73 0.02 -3.62
C VAL A 241 3.77 0.48 -2.54
N ALA A 242 2.49 0.11 -2.58
CA ALA A 242 1.50 0.55 -1.60
C ALA A 242 1.90 0.15 -0.17
N MET A 243 2.33 -1.10 0.03
CA MET A 243 2.70 -1.61 1.35
C MET A 243 4.03 -1.04 1.86
N SER A 244 5.03 -0.92 0.98
CA SER A 244 6.35 -0.40 1.33
C SER A 244 6.39 1.12 1.59
N ARG A 245 5.26 1.83 1.53
CA ARG A 245 5.15 3.23 1.97
C ARG A 245 5.04 3.39 3.48
N ALA A 246 4.71 2.31 4.19
CA ALA A 246 4.56 2.30 5.64
C ALA A 246 5.92 2.29 6.35
N LYS A 247 6.08 3.17 7.33
CA LYS A 247 7.26 3.19 8.21
C LYS A 247 7.04 2.32 9.43
N ASP A 248 5.99 2.56 10.20
CA ASP A 248 5.79 2.01 11.53
C ASP A 248 4.56 1.10 11.64
N ARG A 249 3.47 1.40 10.90
CA ARG A 249 2.23 0.60 10.87
C ARG A 249 1.69 0.51 9.46
N LEU A 250 1.27 -0.70 9.10
CA LEU A 250 0.55 -1.01 7.87
C LEU A 250 -0.82 -1.59 8.24
N VAL A 251 -1.88 -0.90 7.86
CA VAL A 251 -3.26 -1.37 8.02
C VAL A 251 -3.83 -1.67 6.64
N ILE A 252 -4.17 -2.92 6.38
CA ILE A 252 -4.80 -3.37 5.14
C ILE A 252 -6.30 -3.54 5.41
N VAL A 253 -7.13 -2.82 4.66
CA VAL A 253 -8.60 -2.90 4.76
C VAL A 253 -9.13 -3.63 3.55
N SER A 254 -9.65 -4.85 3.75
CA SER A 254 -10.21 -5.67 2.67
C SER A 254 -10.92 -6.90 3.22
N SER A 255 -11.70 -7.56 2.39
CA SER A 255 -12.30 -8.87 2.71
C SER A 255 -11.29 -9.99 2.47
N SER A 256 -10.95 -10.75 3.51
CA SER A 256 -10.08 -11.93 3.38
C SER A 256 -10.73 -13.01 2.52
N ALA A 257 -12.06 -13.12 2.54
CA ALA A 257 -12.83 -14.06 1.71
C ALA A 257 -12.63 -13.84 0.20
N MET A 258 -12.32 -12.60 -0.22
CA MET A 258 -11.97 -12.31 -1.62
C MET A 258 -10.68 -13.01 -2.04
N TRP A 259 -9.67 -13.04 -1.18
CA TRP A 259 -8.32 -13.44 -1.55
C TRP A 259 -7.99 -14.90 -1.23
N ARG A 260 -8.61 -15.50 -0.19
CA ARG A 260 -8.35 -16.90 0.20
C ARG A 260 -8.48 -17.90 -0.95
N PRO A 261 -9.53 -17.88 -1.80
CA PRO A 261 -9.66 -18.85 -2.89
C PRO A 261 -8.78 -18.54 -4.10
N ARG A 262 -8.19 -17.34 -4.20
CA ARG A 262 -7.47 -16.87 -5.40
C ARG A 262 -5.97 -17.09 -5.29
N THR A 263 -5.55 -18.35 -5.13
CA THR A 263 -4.18 -18.78 -4.77
C THR A 263 -3.08 -18.27 -5.72
N ALA A 264 -3.40 -18.00 -6.97
CA ALA A 264 -2.43 -17.50 -7.97
C ALA A 264 -2.22 -15.98 -7.91
N THR A 265 -2.89 -15.26 -6.99
CA THR A 265 -2.82 -13.80 -6.94
C THR A 265 -1.74 -13.30 -5.96
N PRO A 266 -1.15 -12.12 -6.22
CA PRO A 266 -0.22 -11.51 -5.27
C PRO A 266 -0.86 -11.25 -3.90
N MET A 267 -2.14 -10.85 -3.87
CA MET A 267 -2.86 -10.58 -2.62
C MET A 267 -3.14 -11.85 -1.80
N HIS A 268 -3.32 -13.00 -2.43
CA HIS A 268 -3.38 -14.27 -1.69
C HIS A 268 -2.07 -14.52 -0.95
N ARG A 269 -0.91 -14.32 -1.61
CA ARG A 269 0.41 -14.48 -0.96
C ARG A 269 0.55 -13.53 0.24
N VAL A 270 0.13 -12.27 0.08
CA VAL A 270 0.12 -11.30 1.19
C VAL A 270 -0.76 -11.78 2.34
N LEU A 271 -1.99 -12.24 2.05
CA LEU A 271 -2.91 -12.72 3.08
C LEU A 271 -2.34 -13.92 3.84
N VAL A 272 -1.80 -14.91 3.12
CA VAL A 272 -1.18 -16.10 3.74
C VAL A 272 -0.01 -15.72 4.65
N GLU A 273 0.81 -14.76 4.23
CA GLU A 273 1.92 -14.30 5.08
C GLU A 273 1.42 -13.50 6.29
N VAL A 274 0.34 -12.70 6.15
CA VAL A 274 -0.30 -12.04 7.30
C VAL A 274 -0.88 -13.07 8.26
N ASP A 275 -1.54 -14.14 7.78
CA ASP A 275 -2.01 -15.27 8.61
C ASP A 275 -0.83 -15.88 9.40
N ARG A 276 0.30 -16.16 8.73
CA ARG A 276 1.49 -16.73 9.36
C ARG A 276 2.11 -15.80 10.43
N LEU A 277 2.15 -14.50 10.16
CA LEU A 277 2.60 -13.50 11.14
C LEU A 277 1.63 -13.40 12.32
N ALA A 278 0.32 -13.51 12.08
CA ALA A 278 -0.69 -13.46 13.14
C ALA A 278 -0.60 -14.69 14.07
N GLU A 279 -0.33 -15.88 13.56
CA GLU A 279 -0.04 -17.07 14.37
C GLU A 279 1.16 -16.85 15.30
N GLN A 280 2.14 -16.05 14.86
CA GLN A 280 3.32 -15.66 15.65
C GLN A 280 3.06 -14.43 16.55
N ARG A 281 1.85 -13.86 16.56
CA ARG A 281 1.48 -12.61 17.25
C ARG A 281 2.23 -11.36 16.76
N LEU A 282 2.70 -11.39 15.51
CA LEU A 282 3.42 -10.30 14.86
C LEU A 282 2.52 -9.47 13.94
N ALA A 283 1.36 -10.00 13.59
CA ALA A 283 0.28 -9.31 12.87
C ALA A 283 -1.07 -9.55 13.59
N GLN A 284 -2.10 -8.83 13.15
CA GLN A 284 -3.41 -8.92 13.78
C GLN A 284 -4.53 -8.86 12.73
N PHE A 285 -5.53 -9.72 12.88
CA PHE A 285 -6.81 -9.62 12.15
C PHE A 285 -7.86 -8.96 13.06
N VAL A 286 -8.59 -8.00 12.51
CA VAL A 286 -9.63 -7.27 13.21
C VAL A 286 -10.90 -7.26 12.36
N PRO A 287 -12.02 -7.84 12.82
CA PRO A 287 -13.29 -7.71 12.14
C PRO A 287 -13.71 -6.26 12.02
N SER A 288 -14.15 -5.82 10.84
CA SER A 288 -14.46 -4.41 10.62
C SER A 288 -15.59 -3.88 11.51
N LYS A 289 -16.52 -4.74 11.94
CA LYS A 289 -17.58 -4.39 12.89
C LYS A 289 -17.07 -4.06 14.30
N GLU A 290 -15.90 -4.56 14.68
CA GLU A 290 -15.32 -4.29 15.98
C GLU A 290 -14.71 -2.89 16.10
N LEU A 291 -14.31 -2.28 14.97
CA LEU A 291 -13.78 -0.91 14.98
C LEU A 291 -14.73 0.10 15.64
N LYS A 292 -16.04 -0.05 15.40
CA LYS A 292 -17.05 0.83 15.99
C LYS A 292 -17.25 0.62 17.49
N ARG A 293 -17.02 -0.60 18.00
CA ARG A 293 -17.18 -0.93 19.42
C ARG A 293 -16.04 -0.39 20.27
N SER A 294 -14.84 -0.35 19.73
CA SER A 294 -13.65 0.15 20.43
C SER A 294 -13.74 1.65 20.75
N LEU A 295 -14.53 2.41 19.98
CA LEU A 295 -14.73 3.87 20.16
C LEU A 295 -15.85 4.24 21.14
N SER A 296 -16.74 3.30 21.48
CA SER A 296 -17.82 3.54 22.44
C SER A 296 -17.39 3.33 23.90
N HIS A 297 -16.16 2.89 24.14
CA HIS A 297 -15.61 2.59 25.48
C HIS A 297 -14.35 3.41 25.79
N ALA A 298 -13.98 4.35 24.95
CA ALA A 298 -12.93 5.35 25.11
C ALA A 298 -13.55 6.75 25.26
#